data_7705ed0ea5f55c636b79bde93957ed5c
#
_entry.id   7705ed0ea5f55c636b79bde93957ed5c
#
_cell.length_a   1.000
_cell.length_b   1.000
_cell.length_c   1.000
_cell.angle_alpha   90.00
_cell.angle_beta   90.00
_cell.angle_gamma   90.00
#
_symmetry.space_group_name_H-M   'P 1'
#
loop_
_entity.id
_entity.type
_entity.pdbx_description
1 polymer ?
#
loop_
_entity_poly.entity_id
_entity_poly.type
_entity_poly.pdbx_seq_one_letter_code
_entity_poly.pdbx_strand_id
1 'polypeptide(L)'
;MKLEYSKGILFIRFINNIDHSISYKINSLLIPKILSEKIKYIALNMYEVNDIDEFGLDALLNMKCAIRTNNGKICLCEVSDKLKRKLRNIRIKKVENELNVLNLIGAI
;
A
#
# COMPACT_ATOMS: atom_id res chain seq x y z
N MET A 1 -10.75 -5.17 -3.10
CA MET A 1 -9.91 -4.13 -2.53
C MET A 1 -10.81 -3.06 -1.92
N LYS A 2 -10.61 -2.77 -0.66
CA LYS A 2 -11.42 -1.79 0.07
C LYS A 2 -10.60 -0.56 0.40
N LEU A 3 -11.17 0.61 0.22
CA LEU A 3 -10.50 1.89 0.47
C LEU A 3 -11.22 2.63 1.60
N GLU A 4 -10.44 3.17 2.51
CA GLU A 4 -10.97 4.04 3.57
C GLU A 4 -9.99 5.19 3.79
N TYR A 5 -10.48 6.42 3.68
CA TYR A 5 -9.67 7.60 3.96
C TYR A 5 -10.03 8.12 5.35
N SER A 6 -9.08 8.06 6.25
CA SER A 6 -9.31 8.41 7.66
C SER A 6 -8.07 9.07 8.25
N LYS A 7 -8.25 10.19 8.93
CA LYS A 7 -7.17 10.92 9.61
C LYS A 7 -6.01 11.28 8.69
N GLY A 8 -6.32 11.58 7.44
CA GLY A 8 -5.31 11.94 6.44
C GLY A 8 -4.59 10.75 5.82
N ILE A 9 -5.01 9.54 6.10
CA ILE A 9 -4.38 8.32 5.59
C ILE A 9 -5.35 7.57 4.71
N LEU A 10 -4.91 7.16 3.53
CA LEU A 10 -5.67 6.25 2.69
C LEU A 10 -5.28 4.82 3.05
N PHE A 11 -6.22 4.12 3.69
CA PHE A 11 -6.07 2.69 3.97
C PHE A 11 -6.58 1.90 2.77
N ILE A 12 -5.72 1.05 2.23
CA ILE A 12 -6.07 0.14 1.14
C ILE A 12 -5.99 -1.27 1.69
N ARG A 13 -7.16 -1.91 1.83
CA ARG A 13 -7.24 -3.28 2.36
C ARG A 13 -7.50 -4.22 1.20
N PHE A 14 -6.48 -5.01 0.86
CA PHE A 14 -6.60 -6.02 -0.17
C PHE A 14 -7.41 -7.20 0.36
N ILE A 15 -8.35 -7.69 -0.43
CA ILE A 15 -9.23 -8.80 -0.02
C ILE A 15 -8.84 -10.12 -0.66
N ASN A 16 -7.74 -10.13 -1.43
CA ASN A 16 -7.23 -11.33 -2.09
C ASN A 16 -5.78 -11.07 -2.50
N ASN A 17 -5.19 -12.02 -3.22
CA ASN A 17 -3.83 -11.88 -3.73
C ASN A 17 -3.72 -10.69 -4.69
N ILE A 18 -2.52 -10.13 -4.75
CA ILE A 18 -2.26 -9.00 -5.64
C ILE A 18 -1.67 -9.55 -6.93
N ASP A 19 -2.56 -9.79 -7.87
CA ASP A 19 -2.25 -10.37 -9.17
C ASP A 19 -2.34 -9.31 -10.28
N HIS A 20 -2.26 -9.76 -11.51
CA HIS A 20 -2.35 -8.91 -12.69
C HIS A 20 -3.64 -8.06 -12.70
N SER A 21 -4.77 -8.65 -12.32
CA SER A 21 -6.05 -7.96 -12.30
C SER A 21 -6.05 -6.80 -11.30
N ILE A 22 -5.54 -7.04 -10.09
CA ILE A 22 -5.45 -6.02 -9.05
C ILE A 22 -4.42 -4.96 -9.43
N SER A 23 -3.28 -5.37 -10.00
CA SER A 23 -2.27 -4.42 -10.42
C SER A 23 -2.78 -3.47 -11.50
N TYR A 24 -3.61 -3.97 -12.42
CA TYR A 24 -4.25 -3.13 -13.43
C TYR A 24 -5.12 -2.05 -12.76
N LYS A 25 -5.92 -2.43 -11.76
CA LYS A 25 -6.75 -1.47 -11.02
C LYS A 25 -5.90 -0.44 -10.27
N ILE A 26 -4.81 -0.88 -9.66
CA ILE A 26 -3.89 0.04 -8.98
C ILE A 26 -3.36 1.08 -9.96
N ASN A 27 -2.82 0.62 -11.08
CA ASN A 27 -2.18 1.51 -12.06
C ASN A 27 -3.18 2.42 -12.76
N SER A 28 -4.38 1.93 -13.08
CA SER A 28 -5.34 2.69 -13.86
C SER A 28 -6.30 3.55 -13.03
N LEU A 29 -6.54 3.19 -11.76
CA LEU A 29 -7.51 3.89 -10.91
C LEU A 29 -6.87 4.55 -9.70
N LEU A 30 -6.06 3.82 -8.95
CA LEU A 30 -5.51 4.32 -7.69
C LEU A 30 -4.40 5.35 -7.90
N ILE A 31 -3.46 5.08 -8.77
CA ILE A 31 -2.32 5.97 -8.96
C ILE A 31 -2.76 7.34 -9.49
N PRO A 32 -3.64 7.43 -10.51
CA PRO A 32 -4.16 8.73 -10.90
C PRO A 32 -4.87 9.47 -9.77
N LYS A 33 -5.62 8.76 -8.92
CA LYS A 33 -6.29 9.35 -7.76
C LYS A 33 -5.29 9.87 -6.73
N ILE A 34 -4.26 9.08 -6.41
CA ILE A 34 -3.20 9.49 -5.49
C ILE A 34 -2.58 10.80 -5.95
N LEU A 35 -2.26 10.90 -7.24
CA LEU A 35 -1.62 12.09 -7.78
C LEU A 35 -2.56 13.28 -7.85
N SER A 36 -3.79 13.10 -8.36
CA SER A 36 -4.73 14.20 -8.54
C SER A 36 -5.23 14.77 -7.22
N GLU A 37 -5.44 13.94 -6.21
CA GLU A 37 -5.90 14.37 -4.90
C GLU A 37 -4.75 14.67 -3.94
N LYS A 38 -3.51 14.56 -4.38
CA LYS A 38 -2.31 14.85 -3.60
C LYS A 38 -2.30 14.12 -2.26
N ILE A 39 -2.66 12.84 -2.29
CA ILE A 39 -2.66 12.00 -1.09
C ILE A 39 -1.23 11.85 -0.59
N LYS A 40 -1.02 12.05 0.71
CA LYS A 40 0.31 12.02 1.31
C LYS A 40 0.61 10.78 2.12
N TYR A 41 -0.40 10.07 2.61
CA TYR A 41 -0.17 8.90 3.47
C TYR A 41 -1.02 7.75 3.01
N ILE A 42 -0.35 6.61 2.76
CA ILE A 42 -1.02 5.38 2.31
C ILE A 42 -0.56 4.24 3.20
N ALA A 43 -1.52 3.44 3.65
CA ALA A 43 -1.27 2.20 4.36
C ALA A 43 -1.88 1.05 3.57
N LEU A 44 -1.05 0.09 3.20
CA LEU A 44 -1.48 -1.10 2.48
C LEU A 44 -1.64 -2.24 3.47
N ASN A 45 -2.87 -2.66 3.71
CA ASN A 45 -3.16 -3.76 4.62
C ASN A 45 -3.12 -5.08 3.84
N MET A 46 -2.19 -5.95 4.23
CA MET A 46 -1.88 -7.18 3.53
C MET A 46 -2.45 -8.42 4.22
N TYR A 47 -3.37 -8.24 5.17
CA TYR A 47 -3.85 -9.35 6.00
C TYR A 47 -4.40 -10.53 5.19
N GLU A 48 -5.18 -10.23 4.15
CA GLU A 48 -5.79 -11.27 3.33
C GLU A 48 -4.99 -11.61 2.07
N VAL A 49 -3.75 -11.12 1.97
CA VAL A 49 -2.87 -11.38 0.83
C VAL A 49 -1.99 -12.56 1.16
N ASN A 50 -2.15 -13.66 0.41
CA ASN A 50 -1.29 -14.84 0.56
C ASN A 50 -0.14 -14.85 -0.44
N ASP A 51 -0.30 -14.18 -1.57
CA ASP A 51 0.72 -14.15 -2.60
C ASP A 51 0.62 -12.86 -3.42
N ILE A 52 1.73 -12.49 -4.04
CA ILE A 52 1.82 -11.34 -4.92
C ILE A 52 2.73 -11.73 -6.08
N ASP A 53 2.29 -11.46 -7.30
CA ASP A 53 3.10 -11.75 -8.50
C ASP A 53 3.94 -10.54 -8.91
N GLU A 54 4.69 -10.67 -10.00
CA GLU A 54 5.55 -9.61 -10.52
C GLU A 54 4.78 -8.34 -10.84
N PHE A 55 3.59 -8.48 -11.42
CA PHE A 55 2.75 -7.32 -11.73
C PHE A 55 2.31 -6.61 -10.46
N GLY A 56 1.99 -7.37 -9.43
CA GLY A 56 1.63 -6.82 -8.13
C GLY A 56 2.79 -6.07 -7.48
N LEU A 57 3.99 -6.65 -7.52
CA LEU A 57 5.18 -5.98 -6.99
C LEU A 57 5.45 -4.66 -7.72
N ASP A 58 5.34 -4.66 -9.04
CA ASP A 58 5.52 -3.44 -9.84
C ASP A 58 4.47 -2.39 -9.48
N ALA A 59 3.23 -2.80 -9.26
CA ALA A 59 2.17 -1.88 -8.87
C ALA A 59 2.43 -1.23 -7.52
N LEU A 60 2.94 -2.00 -6.54
CA LEU A 60 3.32 -1.44 -5.24
C LEU A 60 4.46 -0.42 -5.39
N LEU A 61 5.44 -0.71 -6.23
CA LEU A 61 6.53 0.23 -6.52
C LEU A 61 6.01 1.50 -7.20
N ASN A 62 5.05 1.37 -8.09
CA ASN A 62 4.43 2.52 -8.75
C ASN A 62 3.67 3.39 -7.73
N MET A 63 3.00 2.79 -6.77
CA MET A 63 2.37 3.55 -5.69
C MET A 63 3.41 4.28 -4.84
N LYS A 64 4.52 3.62 -4.54
CA LYS A 64 5.62 4.25 -3.81
C LYS A 64 6.13 5.49 -4.55
N CYS A 65 6.31 5.40 -5.87
CA CYS A 65 6.74 6.53 -6.68
C CYS A 65 5.71 7.66 -6.66
N ALA A 66 4.43 7.32 -6.78
CA ALA A 66 3.36 8.32 -6.76
C ALA A 66 3.31 9.07 -5.44
N ILE A 67 3.42 8.35 -4.31
CA ILE A 67 3.37 8.98 -3.00
C ILE A 67 4.60 9.87 -2.76
N ARG A 68 5.75 9.48 -3.29
CA ARG A 68 6.96 10.31 -3.25
C ARG A 68 6.78 11.64 -4.00
N THR A 69 6.11 11.59 -5.15
CA THR A 69 5.78 12.80 -5.91
C THR A 69 4.99 13.79 -5.06
N ASN A 70 4.17 13.29 -4.14
CA ASN A 70 3.38 14.12 -3.23
C ASN A 70 4.13 14.46 -1.93
N ASN A 71 5.40 14.12 -1.81
CA ASN A 71 6.18 14.25 -0.57
C ASN A 71 5.56 13.48 0.59
N GLY A 72 4.96 12.34 0.28
CA GLY A 72 4.25 11.54 1.26
C GLY A 72 5.01 10.29 1.70
N LYS A 73 4.30 9.44 2.43
CA LYS A 73 4.82 8.19 2.96
C LYS A 73 3.85 7.05 2.69
N ILE A 74 4.39 5.86 2.48
CA ILE A 74 3.63 4.64 2.28
C ILE A 74 4.19 3.56 3.20
N CYS A 75 3.32 2.73 3.75
CA CYS A 75 3.75 1.58 4.56
C CYS A 75 2.85 0.38 4.30
N LEU A 76 3.37 -0.79 4.68
CA LEU A 76 2.64 -2.05 4.66
C LEU A 76 2.34 -2.47 6.08
N CYS A 77 1.17 -3.03 6.32
CA CYS A 77 0.85 -3.64 7.60
C CYS A 77 0.22 -5.01 7.42
N GLU A 78 0.21 -5.81 8.48
CA GLU A 78 -0.34 -7.17 8.49
C GLU A 78 0.32 -8.08 7.45
N VAL A 79 1.63 -7.93 7.25
CA VAL A 79 2.38 -8.74 6.28
C VAL A 79 2.73 -10.08 6.91
N SER A 80 2.31 -11.19 6.29
CA SER A 80 2.67 -12.52 6.75
C SER A 80 4.17 -12.78 6.56
N ASP A 81 4.71 -13.74 7.30
CA ASP A 81 6.13 -14.10 7.18
C ASP A 81 6.46 -14.60 5.76
N LYS A 82 5.53 -15.30 5.14
CA LYS A 82 5.69 -15.76 3.75
C LYS A 82 5.85 -14.59 2.80
N LEU A 83 5.03 -13.56 2.93
CA LEU A 83 5.09 -12.38 2.08
C LEU A 83 6.32 -11.52 2.35
N LYS A 84 6.81 -11.48 3.58
CA LYS A 84 7.99 -10.68 3.92
C LYS A 84 9.18 -11.00 3.04
N ARG A 85 9.33 -12.27 2.65
CA ARG A 85 10.42 -12.69 1.75
C ARG A 85 10.26 -12.08 0.36
N LYS A 86 9.05 -12.12 -0.21
CA LYS A 86 8.77 -11.56 -1.52
C LYS A 86 8.87 -10.04 -1.54
N LEU A 87 8.56 -9.41 -0.42
CA LEU A 87 8.51 -7.94 -0.31
C LEU A 87 9.82 -7.34 0.18
N ARG A 88 10.86 -8.17 0.38
CA ARG A 88 12.12 -7.73 0.98
C ARG A 88 12.78 -6.57 0.23
N ASN A 89 12.75 -6.62 -1.09
CA ASN A 89 13.51 -5.69 -1.93
C ASN A 89 12.73 -4.44 -2.35
N ILE A 90 11.46 -4.32 -2.02
CA ILE A 90 10.67 -3.16 -2.46
C ILE A 90 10.88 -1.92 -1.57
N ARG A 91 11.52 -2.09 -0.42
CA ARG A 91 11.88 -0.98 0.48
C ARG A 91 10.71 -0.09 0.86
N ILE A 92 9.59 -0.72 1.17
CA ILE A 92 8.45 -0.05 1.79
C ILE A 92 8.43 -0.45 3.26
N LYS A 93 8.28 0.52 4.15
CA LYS A 93 8.28 0.28 5.59
C LYS A 93 7.15 -0.68 5.96
N LYS A 94 7.46 -1.67 6.80
CA LYS A 94 6.49 -2.62 7.31
C LYS A 94 6.23 -2.34 8.77
N VAL A 95 4.97 -2.27 9.16
CA VAL A 95 4.53 -2.17 10.54
C VAL A 95 3.55 -3.29 10.85
N GLU A 96 3.27 -3.52 12.12
CA GLU A 96 2.51 -4.70 12.51
C GLU A 96 1.04 -4.62 12.11
N ASN A 97 0.39 -3.49 12.40
CA ASN A 97 -1.05 -3.32 12.16
C ASN A 97 -1.38 -1.86 11.85
N GLU A 98 -2.67 -1.58 11.62
CA GLU A 98 -3.11 -0.23 11.26
C GLU A 98 -2.92 0.78 12.40
N LEU A 99 -3.01 0.35 13.65
CA LEU A 99 -2.74 1.25 14.78
C LEU A 99 -1.28 1.73 14.76
N ASN A 100 -0.35 0.84 14.44
CA ASN A 100 1.06 1.22 14.31
C ASN A 100 1.28 2.19 13.15
N VAL A 101 0.46 2.12 12.09
CA VAL A 101 0.50 3.10 11.00
C VAL A 101 0.20 4.50 11.54
N LEU A 102 -0.85 4.62 12.34
CA LEU A 102 -1.23 5.92 12.93
C LEU A 102 -0.09 6.49 13.77
N ASN A 103 0.55 5.65 14.58
CA ASN A 103 1.69 6.06 15.40
C ASN A 103 2.89 6.50 14.53
N LEU A 104 3.18 5.73 13.48
CA LEU A 104 4.32 5.99 12.60
C LEU A 104 4.19 7.33 11.90
N ILE A 105 2.99 7.70 11.50
CA ILE A 105 2.73 8.93 10.75
C ILE A 105 2.52 10.12 11.70
N GLY A 106 2.35 9.85 12.99
CA GLY A 106 2.09 10.90 13.96
C GLY A 106 0.68 11.44 13.91
N ALA A 107 -0.30 10.63 13.45
CA ALA A 107 -1.69 11.03 13.32
C ALA A 107 -2.46 10.95 14.65
N ILE A 108 -1.85 10.37 15.67
CA ILE A 108 -2.41 10.29 17.01
C ILE A 108 -1.34 10.64 18.03
#